data_1773d9f8f410b43572d9309c07e4684c
#
_entry.id   1773d9f8f410b43572d9309c07e4684c
#
_cell.length_a   1.000
_cell.length_b   1.000
_cell.length_c   1.000
_cell.angle_alpha   90.00
_cell.angle_beta   90.00
_cell.angle_gamma   90.00
#
_symmetry.space_group_name_H-M   'P 1'
#
loop_
_entity.id
_entity.type
_entity.pdbx_description
1 polymer ?
#
loop_
_entity_poly.entity_id
_entity_poly.type
_entity_poly.pdbx_seq_one_letter_code
_entity_poly.pdbx_strand_id
1 'polypeptide(L)'
;GVAKGMLKVMAKMGISTLQSYKGAQIFEAVGLADEIIDFCFPGTTSRVQGVNFEVLAEEIERRHAIGFPEYDQNKVSVLPNPGDFHWRNGGDSHMWDPKSISSLQLASQANDESKYWEFSNHANEQTTKNSTLRGLMKFKYPKKGIPLDQVESEKEIVKRFATGAMSLGSISTEAHESLALAMNELGGKSNTGEGGEDPIRFKPLKDGRSKRSAIKQVASGRFGVTMWYLTNSDELQIKIAQGAKPGEGGELPGKKVDQYIAKIRHSTPGV
;
A
#
# COMPACT_ATOMS: atom_id res chain seq x y z
N GLY A 1 -4.63 -22.83 -15.93
CA GLY A 1 -4.21 -21.47 -15.49
C GLY A 1 -4.62 -20.42 -16.49
N VAL A 2 -4.00 -20.38 -17.70
CA VAL A 2 -4.15 -19.30 -18.69
C VAL A 2 -5.59 -19.06 -19.13
N ALA A 3 -6.33 -20.09 -19.56
CA ALA A 3 -7.73 -19.97 -19.99
C ALA A 3 -8.62 -19.35 -18.91
N LYS A 4 -8.48 -19.78 -17.66
CA LYS A 4 -9.24 -19.22 -16.54
C LYS A 4 -8.89 -17.76 -16.27
N GLY A 5 -7.62 -17.39 -16.39
CA GLY A 5 -7.17 -15.99 -16.29
C GLY A 5 -7.75 -15.12 -17.39
N MET A 6 -7.69 -15.58 -18.64
CA MET A 6 -8.23 -14.87 -19.78
C MET A 6 -9.74 -14.64 -19.69
N LEU A 7 -10.50 -15.68 -19.33
CA LEU A 7 -11.95 -15.57 -19.09
C LEU A 7 -12.28 -14.55 -18.00
N LYS A 8 -11.48 -14.49 -16.94
CA LYS A 8 -11.67 -13.51 -15.87
C LYS A 8 -11.43 -12.07 -16.36
N VAL A 9 -10.41 -11.85 -17.18
CA VAL A 9 -10.13 -10.54 -17.78
C VAL A 9 -11.24 -10.14 -18.74
N MET A 10 -11.66 -11.04 -19.63
CA MET A 10 -12.77 -10.81 -20.57
C MET A 10 -14.06 -10.45 -19.85
N ALA A 11 -14.39 -11.19 -18.78
CA ALA A 11 -15.57 -10.91 -17.95
C ALA A 11 -15.52 -9.52 -17.31
N LYS A 12 -14.36 -9.10 -16.81
CA LYS A 12 -14.17 -7.74 -16.22
C LYS A 12 -14.30 -6.63 -17.26
N MET A 13 -13.94 -6.90 -18.50
CA MET A 13 -14.02 -5.94 -19.62
C MET A 13 -15.38 -5.97 -20.34
N GLY A 14 -16.27 -6.86 -19.96
CA GLY A 14 -17.56 -7.02 -20.63
C GLY A 14 -17.46 -7.63 -22.02
N ILE A 15 -16.38 -8.35 -22.33
CA ILE A 15 -16.14 -9.00 -23.62
C ILE A 15 -16.61 -10.45 -23.55
N SER A 16 -17.60 -10.81 -24.35
CA SER A 16 -18.26 -12.11 -24.29
C SER A 16 -17.66 -13.17 -25.21
N THR A 17 -16.93 -12.79 -26.26
CA THR A 17 -16.35 -13.72 -27.23
C THR A 17 -14.84 -13.53 -27.38
N LEU A 18 -14.14 -14.64 -27.65
CA LEU A 18 -12.69 -14.59 -27.86
C LEU A 18 -12.32 -13.79 -29.11
N GLN A 19 -13.14 -13.84 -30.14
CA GLN A 19 -12.93 -13.08 -31.38
C GLN A 19 -12.98 -11.57 -31.14
N SER A 20 -13.89 -11.12 -30.30
CA SER A 20 -13.97 -9.71 -29.89
C SER A 20 -12.82 -9.27 -28.97
N TYR A 21 -12.17 -10.22 -28.31
CA TYR A 21 -10.99 -9.96 -27.48
C TYR A 21 -9.71 -9.90 -28.29
N LYS A 22 -9.57 -10.75 -29.32
CA LYS A 22 -8.41 -10.78 -30.21
C LYS A 22 -8.30 -9.47 -30.99
N GLY A 23 -7.15 -8.80 -30.86
CA GLY A 23 -6.89 -7.53 -31.54
C GLY A 23 -7.74 -6.36 -31.05
N ALA A 24 -8.48 -6.51 -29.95
CA ALA A 24 -9.20 -5.40 -29.35
C ALA A 24 -8.23 -4.33 -28.87
N GLN A 25 -8.43 -3.08 -29.28
CA GLN A 25 -7.61 -1.94 -28.89
C GLN A 25 -8.07 -1.38 -27.53
N ILE A 26 -7.98 -2.21 -26.51
CA ILE A 26 -8.41 -1.93 -25.15
C ILE A 26 -7.25 -1.63 -24.19
N PHE A 27 -6.03 -1.68 -24.72
CA PHE A 27 -4.81 -1.38 -23.99
C PHE A 27 -4.15 -0.13 -24.55
N GLU A 28 -3.44 0.56 -23.70
CA GLU A 28 -2.58 1.68 -24.06
C GLU A 28 -1.12 1.22 -23.93
N ALA A 29 -0.29 1.57 -24.90
CA ALA A 29 1.14 1.33 -24.81
C ALA A 29 1.80 2.42 -23.98
N VAL A 30 2.70 2.03 -23.10
CA VAL A 30 3.46 2.94 -22.25
C VAL A 30 4.93 2.60 -22.33
N GLY A 31 5.75 3.59 -22.65
CA GLY A 31 7.21 3.43 -22.69
C GLY A 31 7.75 2.77 -23.96
N LEU A 32 7.00 2.78 -25.06
CA LEU A 32 7.45 2.33 -26.38
C LEU A 32 7.52 3.53 -27.34
N ALA A 33 8.55 3.56 -28.19
CA ALA A 33 8.68 4.56 -29.24
C ALA A 33 7.60 4.38 -30.33
N ASP A 34 7.23 5.48 -31.00
CA ASP A 34 6.19 5.48 -32.04
C ASP A 34 6.50 4.50 -33.17
N GLU A 35 7.76 4.35 -33.56
CA GLU A 35 8.16 3.40 -34.60
C GLU A 35 7.75 1.96 -34.30
N ILE A 36 7.81 1.56 -32.99
CA ILE A 36 7.37 0.24 -32.55
C ILE A 36 5.84 0.14 -32.60
N ILE A 37 5.16 1.20 -32.18
CA ILE A 37 3.70 1.23 -32.18
C ILE A 37 3.17 1.17 -33.60
N ASP A 38 3.69 1.97 -34.50
CA ASP A 38 3.27 2.04 -35.87
C ASP A 38 3.50 0.71 -36.63
N PHE A 39 4.61 0.04 -36.32
CA PHE A 39 4.98 -1.23 -36.94
C PHE A 39 4.30 -2.44 -36.35
N CYS A 40 4.28 -2.56 -34.99
CA CYS A 40 3.83 -3.77 -34.29
C CYS A 40 2.38 -3.69 -33.78
N PHE A 41 1.90 -2.49 -33.49
CA PHE A 41 0.61 -2.26 -32.83
C PHE A 41 -0.19 -1.14 -33.47
N PRO A 42 -0.44 -1.19 -34.81
CA PRO A 42 -1.10 -0.09 -35.51
C PRO A 42 -2.43 0.30 -34.83
N GLY A 43 -2.60 1.61 -34.58
CA GLY A 43 -3.81 2.15 -33.97
C GLY A 43 -3.86 2.06 -32.44
N THR A 44 -2.87 1.48 -31.80
CA THR A 44 -2.79 1.48 -30.32
C THR A 44 -2.37 2.84 -29.81
N THR A 45 -3.12 3.38 -28.85
CA THR A 45 -2.80 4.67 -28.23
C THR A 45 -1.51 4.57 -27.41
N SER A 46 -0.57 5.50 -27.61
CA SER A 46 0.61 5.68 -26.80
C SER A 46 0.80 7.15 -26.48
N ARG A 47 0.81 7.50 -25.19
CA ARG A 47 1.01 8.88 -24.70
C ARG A 47 2.39 9.07 -24.06
N VAL A 48 3.06 7.99 -23.72
CA VAL A 48 4.37 7.98 -23.08
C VAL A 48 5.33 7.24 -23.99
N GLN A 49 6.21 8.00 -24.62
CA GLN A 49 7.30 7.47 -25.44
C GLN A 49 8.33 6.73 -24.58
N GLY A 50 9.18 5.95 -25.22
CA GLY A 50 10.20 5.22 -24.49
C GLY A 50 11.17 4.50 -25.42
N VAL A 51 11.41 3.22 -25.13
CA VAL A 51 12.42 2.41 -25.78
C VAL A 51 12.11 2.16 -27.25
N ASN A 52 13.17 2.13 -28.05
CA ASN A 52 13.15 1.77 -29.48
C ASN A 52 13.54 0.30 -29.68
N PHE A 53 13.60 -0.15 -30.95
CA PHE A 53 14.00 -1.52 -31.27
C PHE A 53 15.41 -1.88 -30.82
N GLU A 54 16.34 -0.93 -30.86
CA GLU A 54 17.72 -1.16 -30.44
C GLU A 54 17.80 -1.49 -28.95
N VAL A 55 17.14 -0.69 -28.11
CA VAL A 55 17.11 -0.93 -26.66
C VAL A 55 16.41 -2.26 -26.33
N LEU A 56 15.32 -2.61 -27.04
CA LEU A 56 14.66 -3.91 -26.85
C LEU A 56 15.60 -5.07 -27.24
N ALA A 57 16.35 -4.93 -28.32
CA ALA A 57 17.32 -5.94 -28.74
C ALA A 57 18.42 -6.12 -27.69
N GLU A 58 19.02 -5.04 -27.21
CA GLU A 58 20.02 -5.08 -26.12
C GLU A 58 19.50 -5.75 -24.87
N GLU A 59 18.26 -5.44 -24.45
CA GLU A 59 17.66 -6.08 -23.27
C GLU A 59 17.45 -7.58 -23.46
N ILE A 60 17.03 -8.00 -24.67
CA ILE A 60 16.85 -9.42 -24.99
C ILE A 60 18.18 -10.14 -24.98
N GLU A 61 19.21 -9.56 -25.61
CA GLU A 61 20.57 -10.13 -25.64
C GLU A 61 21.13 -10.27 -24.23
N ARG A 62 20.98 -9.25 -23.39
CA ARG A 62 21.41 -9.29 -21.99
C ARG A 62 20.73 -10.40 -21.20
N ARG A 63 19.40 -10.55 -21.35
CA ARG A 63 18.64 -11.64 -20.70
C ARG A 63 19.08 -13.00 -21.24
N HIS A 64 19.30 -13.11 -22.55
CA HIS A 64 19.79 -14.34 -23.15
C HIS A 64 21.17 -14.72 -22.62
N ALA A 65 22.12 -13.79 -22.54
CA ALA A 65 23.45 -14.05 -21.99
C ALA A 65 23.40 -14.51 -20.51
N ILE A 66 22.47 -13.96 -19.72
CA ILE A 66 22.26 -14.42 -18.34
C ILE A 66 21.65 -15.84 -18.30
N GLY A 67 20.70 -16.13 -19.19
CA GLY A 67 20.02 -17.43 -19.25
C GLY A 67 20.87 -18.57 -19.85
N PHE A 68 21.82 -18.21 -20.69
CA PHE A 68 22.73 -19.16 -21.37
C PHE A 68 24.20 -18.75 -21.14
N PRO A 69 24.68 -18.76 -19.87
CA PRO A 69 26.08 -18.49 -19.60
C PRO A 69 26.97 -19.62 -20.18
N GLU A 70 28.25 -19.33 -20.40
CA GLU A 70 29.20 -20.38 -20.74
C GLU A 70 29.18 -21.48 -19.68
N TYR A 71 29.05 -22.73 -20.14
CA TYR A 71 28.86 -23.87 -19.24
C TYR A 71 30.15 -24.14 -18.47
N ASP A 72 30.13 -23.89 -17.17
CA ASP A 72 31.20 -24.29 -16.24
C ASP A 72 30.71 -25.44 -15.36
N GLN A 73 31.25 -26.61 -15.54
CA GLN A 73 30.90 -27.84 -14.79
C GLN A 73 31.04 -27.69 -13.26
N ASN A 74 31.84 -26.73 -12.81
CA ASN A 74 32.13 -26.50 -11.39
C ASN A 74 31.20 -25.45 -10.74
N LYS A 75 30.33 -24.83 -11.51
CA LYS A 75 29.42 -23.80 -11.00
C LYS A 75 27.95 -24.29 -11.06
N VAL A 76 27.32 -24.29 -9.91
CA VAL A 76 25.85 -24.43 -9.85
C VAL A 76 25.25 -23.14 -10.37
N SER A 77 24.54 -23.23 -11.50
CA SER A 77 23.80 -22.09 -12.03
C SER A 77 22.59 -21.80 -11.14
N VAL A 78 22.64 -20.71 -10.41
CA VAL A 78 21.50 -20.20 -9.63
C VAL A 78 20.87 -19.07 -10.42
N LEU A 79 19.56 -19.16 -10.66
CA LEU A 79 18.83 -18.08 -11.31
C LEU A 79 18.94 -16.79 -10.47
N PRO A 80 19.26 -15.64 -11.09
CA PRO A 80 19.31 -14.38 -10.37
C PRO A 80 17.94 -14.04 -9.82
N ASN A 81 17.92 -13.61 -8.56
CA ASN A 81 16.73 -13.07 -7.93
C ASN A 81 16.99 -11.60 -7.62
N PRO A 82 16.43 -10.66 -8.41
CA PRO A 82 16.69 -9.25 -8.25
C PRO A 82 16.10 -8.68 -6.96
N GLY A 83 15.17 -9.42 -6.32
CA GLY A 83 14.58 -8.98 -5.08
C GLY A 83 13.44 -7.95 -5.25
N ASP A 84 12.78 -7.91 -6.38
CA ASP A 84 11.70 -6.97 -6.70
C ASP A 84 10.47 -7.14 -5.81
N PHE A 85 10.15 -8.34 -5.35
CA PHE A 85 9.04 -8.59 -4.40
C PHE A 85 9.50 -8.70 -2.94
N HIS A 86 10.65 -9.30 -2.70
CA HIS A 86 11.26 -9.46 -1.39
C HIS A 86 12.69 -8.99 -1.45
N TRP A 87 13.07 -8.16 -0.49
CA TRP A 87 14.44 -7.68 -0.40
C TRP A 87 15.45 -8.81 -0.49
N ARG A 88 16.50 -8.60 -1.25
CA ARG A 88 17.67 -9.50 -1.39
C ARG A 88 18.95 -8.70 -1.31
N ASN A 89 19.95 -9.27 -0.67
CA ASN A 89 21.28 -8.67 -0.65
C ASN A 89 21.83 -8.58 -2.08
N GLY A 90 22.25 -7.39 -2.50
CA GLY A 90 22.71 -7.14 -3.86
C GLY A 90 21.61 -7.03 -4.92
N GLY A 91 20.34 -7.06 -4.52
CA GLY A 91 19.17 -6.84 -5.39
C GLY A 91 18.66 -5.42 -5.37
N ASP A 92 17.42 -5.25 -5.80
CA ASP A 92 16.74 -3.95 -5.87
C ASP A 92 16.61 -3.26 -4.51
N SER A 93 16.71 -1.94 -4.53
CA SER A 93 16.51 -1.12 -3.33
C SER A 93 15.04 -1.07 -2.94
N HIS A 94 14.75 -1.31 -1.67
CA HIS A 94 13.41 -1.20 -1.12
C HIS A 94 13.31 -0.02 -0.15
N MET A 95 12.15 0.64 -0.12
CA MET A 95 11.87 1.68 0.87
C MET A 95 11.85 1.11 2.30
N TRP A 96 11.33 -0.12 2.46
CA TRP A 96 11.35 -0.90 3.68
C TRP A 96 12.33 -2.05 3.54
N ASP A 97 13.57 -1.82 3.92
CA ASP A 97 14.65 -2.81 3.94
C ASP A 97 14.87 -3.37 5.36
N PRO A 98 15.69 -4.40 5.53
CA PRO A 98 15.96 -4.98 6.85
C PRO A 98 16.48 -3.97 7.88
N LYS A 99 17.26 -2.97 7.45
CA LYS A 99 17.80 -1.94 8.35
C LYS A 99 16.70 -1.01 8.83
N SER A 100 15.82 -0.54 7.94
CA SER A 100 14.65 0.29 8.30
C SER A 100 13.76 -0.42 9.31
N ILE A 101 13.46 -1.69 9.06
CA ILE A 101 12.57 -2.48 9.91
C ILE A 101 13.21 -2.72 11.28
N SER A 102 14.46 -3.20 11.32
CA SER A 102 15.13 -3.56 12.57
C SER A 102 15.39 -2.35 13.47
N SER A 103 15.86 -1.23 12.93
CA SER A 103 16.09 -0.03 13.72
C SER A 103 14.80 0.55 14.29
N LEU A 104 13.69 0.56 13.52
CA LEU A 104 12.40 1.01 14.01
C LEU A 104 11.85 0.10 15.12
N GLN A 105 11.98 -1.24 14.94
CA GLN A 105 11.54 -2.20 15.96
C GLN A 105 12.35 -2.06 17.25
N LEU A 106 13.67 -1.94 17.17
CA LEU A 106 14.53 -1.74 18.32
C LEU A 106 14.23 -0.41 19.04
N ALA A 107 14.05 0.67 18.30
CA ALA A 107 13.67 1.95 18.84
C ALA A 107 12.36 1.86 19.64
N SER A 108 11.35 1.20 19.07
CA SER A 108 10.03 1.04 19.70
C SER A 108 10.08 0.13 20.93
N GLN A 109 10.79 -0.99 20.86
CA GLN A 109 10.87 -1.97 21.96
C GLN A 109 11.65 -1.46 23.16
N ALA A 110 12.76 -0.76 22.91
CA ALA A 110 13.63 -0.24 23.95
C ALA A 110 13.32 1.20 24.37
N ASN A 111 12.38 1.88 23.70
CA ASN A 111 12.15 3.32 23.80
C ASN A 111 13.46 4.12 23.61
N ASP A 112 14.24 3.72 22.59
CA ASP A 112 15.57 4.25 22.32
C ASP A 112 15.53 5.29 21.20
N GLU A 113 15.70 6.54 21.56
CA GLU A 113 15.71 7.67 20.63
C GLU A 113 16.87 7.58 19.63
N SER A 114 18.02 7.04 20.02
CA SER A 114 19.18 6.92 19.12
C SER A 114 18.88 5.95 17.97
N LYS A 115 18.17 4.87 18.25
CA LYS A 115 17.71 3.89 17.24
C LYS A 115 16.61 4.47 16.33
N TYR A 116 15.77 5.35 16.88
CA TYR A 116 14.80 6.07 16.06
C TYR A 116 15.48 7.03 15.08
N TRP A 117 16.52 7.74 15.52
CA TRP A 117 17.29 8.60 14.62
C TRP A 117 18.08 7.81 13.57
N GLU A 118 18.57 6.62 13.91
CA GLU A 118 19.18 5.70 12.94
C GLU A 118 18.17 5.31 11.85
N PHE A 119 16.96 4.93 12.25
CA PHE A 119 15.86 4.66 11.32
C PHE A 119 15.50 5.88 10.47
N SER A 120 15.27 7.03 11.10
CA SER A 120 14.85 8.26 10.42
C SER A 120 15.87 8.73 9.39
N ASN A 121 17.15 8.73 9.73
CA ASN A 121 18.20 9.12 8.81
C ASN A 121 18.31 8.13 7.64
N HIS A 122 18.24 6.82 7.91
CA HIS A 122 18.26 5.81 6.86
C HIS A 122 17.04 5.95 5.93
N ALA A 123 15.85 6.12 6.47
CA ALA A 123 14.62 6.29 5.69
C ALA A 123 14.64 7.57 4.84
N ASN A 124 15.08 8.69 5.39
CA ASN A 124 15.04 9.98 4.69
C ASN A 124 16.21 10.15 3.71
N GLU A 125 17.41 9.71 4.06
CA GLU A 125 18.61 10.00 3.28
C GLU A 125 18.99 8.89 2.29
N GLN A 126 18.53 7.66 2.49
CA GLN A 126 18.88 6.53 1.65
C GLN A 126 17.67 5.94 0.94
N THR A 127 16.74 5.32 1.66
CA THR A 127 15.66 4.56 1.03
C THR A 127 14.66 5.45 0.29
N THR A 128 14.32 6.62 0.83
CA THR A 128 13.42 7.58 0.16
C THR A 128 14.03 8.11 -1.14
N LYS A 129 15.34 8.42 -1.16
CA LYS A 129 16.02 8.89 -2.37
C LYS A 129 16.05 7.85 -3.48
N ASN A 130 16.20 6.58 -3.12
CA ASN A 130 16.29 5.49 -4.09
C ASN A 130 14.93 4.96 -4.56
N SER A 131 13.87 5.16 -3.78
CA SER A 131 12.60 4.45 -3.97
C SER A 131 11.40 5.35 -4.21
N THR A 132 11.53 6.68 -4.13
CA THR A 132 10.41 7.62 -4.31
C THR A 132 10.77 8.83 -5.15
N LEU A 133 9.80 9.32 -5.95
CA LEU A 133 9.97 10.58 -6.68
C LEU A 133 10.21 11.78 -5.74
N ARG A 134 9.59 11.77 -4.56
CA ARG A 134 9.82 12.79 -3.53
C ARG A 134 11.27 12.88 -3.10
N GLY A 135 11.98 11.75 -3.05
CA GLY A 135 13.39 11.70 -2.70
C GLY A 135 14.31 12.44 -3.69
N LEU A 136 13.83 12.68 -4.92
CA LEU A 136 14.55 13.47 -5.93
C LEU A 136 14.32 14.97 -5.80
N MET A 137 13.39 15.40 -4.97
CA MET A 137 13.06 16.80 -4.75
C MET A 137 13.83 17.37 -3.54
N LYS A 138 14.10 18.67 -3.57
CA LYS A 138 14.70 19.43 -2.46
C LYS A 138 13.80 20.59 -2.08
N PHE A 139 13.75 20.90 -0.79
CA PHE A 139 13.07 22.10 -0.34
C PHE A 139 13.82 23.34 -0.78
N LYS A 140 13.07 24.35 -1.20
CA LYS A 140 13.58 25.70 -1.51
C LYS A 140 13.56 26.51 -0.23
N TYR A 141 14.63 26.46 0.54
CA TYR A 141 14.71 27.22 1.78
C TYR A 141 14.94 28.70 1.51
N PRO A 142 14.26 29.60 2.23
CA PRO A 142 14.56 31.05 2.18
C PRO A 142 15.93 31.31 2.81
N LYS A 143 16.57 32.40 2.40
CA LYS A 143 17.86 32.82 2.98
C LYS A 143 17.78 33.17 4.46
N LYS A 144 16.62 33.63 4.92
CA LYS A 144 16.34 33.97 6.32
C LYS A 144 15.09 33.16 6.75
N GLY A 145 15.19 32.37 7.83
CA GLY A 145 14.06 31.70 8.43
C GLY A 145 13.09 32.66 9.09
N ILE A 146 11.85 32.22 9.28
CA ILE A 146 10.86 32.92 10.10
C ILE A 146 11.16 32.71 11.59
N PRO A 147 10.79 33.64 12.48
CA PRO A 147 10.88 33.46 13.93
C PRO A 147 10.13 32.20 14.39
N LEU A 148 10.63 31.52 15.42
CA LEU A 148 10.06 30.26 15.89
C LEU A 148 8.62 30.40 16.41
N ASP A 149 8.29 31.52 16.99
CA ASP A 149 6.95 31.87 17.47
C ASP A 149 5.91 32.03 16.34
N GLN A 150 6.37 32.18 15.10
CA GLN A 150 5.52 32.19 13.90
C GLN A 150 5.41 30.84 13.23
N VAL A 151 6.14 29.84 13.71
CA VAL A 151 6.05 28.47 13.21
C VAL A 151 4.92 27.75 13.92
N GLU A 152 4.05 27.06 13.16
CA GLU A 152 2.99 26.26 13.72
C GLU A 152 3.56 25.17 14.64
N SER A 153 2.96 24.98 15.83
CA SER A 153 3.43 23.98 16.77
C SER A 153 3.18 22.55 16.27
N GLU A 154 4.00 21.61 16.69
CA GLU A 154 3.84 20.19 16.40
C GLU A 154 2.44 19.67 16.76
N LYS A 155 1.89 20.13 17.90
CA LYS A 155 0.55 19.74 18.37
C LYS A 155 -0.57 20.19 17.44
N GLU A 156 -0.44 21.35 16.81
CA GLU A 156 -1.38 21.80 15.80
C GLU A 156 -1.21 21.07 14.48
N ILE A 157 0.03 20.77 14.10
CA ILE A 157 0.33 19.98 12.89
C ILE A 157 -0.26 18.58 12.98
N VAL A 158 -0.10 17.88 14.11
CA VAL A 158 -0.56 16.50 14.30
C VAL A 158 -2.08 16.36 14.17
N LYS A 159 -2.86 17.38 14.50
CA LYS A 159 -4.32 17.39 14.34
C LYS A 159 -4.80 17.11 12.90
N ARG A 160 -3.95 17.35 11.91
CA ARG A 160 -4.24 17.08 10.49
C ARG A 160 -3.83 15.70 10.02
N PHE A 161 -3.21 14.90 10.89
CA PHE A 161 -2.76 13.56 10.54
C PHE A 161 -3.80 12.49 10.92
N ALA A 162 -3.95 11.53 10.04
CA ALA A 162 -4.79 10.37 10.27
C ALA A 162 -4.04 9.09 9.90
N THR A 163 -4.38 7.98 10.56
CA THR A 163 -3.89 6.68 10.13
C THR A 163 -4.54 6.26 8.81
N GLY A 164 -3.89 5.36 8.07
CA GLY A 164 -4.56 4.64 7.01
C GLY A 164 -5.80 3.91 7.53
N ALA A 165 -6.79 3.72 6.67
CA ALA A 165 -8.00 2.96 6.98
C ALA A 165 -7.68 1.46 7.00
N MET A 166 -7.50 0.89 8.17
CA MET A 166 -7.18 -0.52 8.38
C MET A 166 -8.31 -1.22 9.13
N SER A 167 -8.95 -2.18 8.47
CA SER A 167 -10.12 -2.87 8.99
C SER A 167 -9.77 -3.82 10.13
N LEU A 168 -10.64 -3.89 11.15
CA LEU A 168 -10.59 -4.93 12.17
C LEU A 168 -10.75 -6.30 11.52
N GLY A 169 -9.83 -7.21 11.81
CA GLY A 169 -9.72 -8.52 11.17
C GLY A 169 -8.71 -8.57 10.00
N SER A 170 -8.41 -7.44 9.35
CA SER A 170 -7.22 -7.32 8.49
C SER A 170 -5.96 -7.17 9.33
N ILE A 171 -6.04 -6.38 10.40
CA ILE A 171 -5.07 -6.30 11.49
C ILE A 171 -5.68 -6.85 12.78
N SER A 172 -4.85 -7.15 13.77
CA SER A 172 -5.34 -7.66 15.07
C SER A 172 -6.11 -6.60 15.86
N THR A 173 -6.90 -7.03 16.83
CA THR A 173 -7.63 -6.16 17.74
C THR A 173 -6.67 -5.24 18.50
N GLU A 174 -5.57 -5.77 18.99
CA GLU A 174 -4.55 -5.03 19.75
C GLU A 174 -3.91 -3.93 18.91
N ALA A 175 -3.56 -4.24 17.65
CA ALA A 175 -3.00 -3.25 16.72
C ALA A 175 -4.01 -2.14 16.40
N HIS A 176 -5.27 -2.51 16.15
CA HIS A 176 -6.34 -1.57 15.85
C HIS A 176 -6.64 -0.64 17.04
N GLU A 177 -6.64 -1.18 18.26
CA GLU A 177 -6.83 -0.40 19.50
C GLU A 177 -5.64 0.48 19.84
N SER A 178 -4.41 -0.03 19.64
CA SER A 178 -3.16 0.71 19.91
C SER A 178 -3.04 1.93 19.00
N LEU A 179 -3.40 1.79 17.72
CA LEU A 179 -3.44 2.91 16.78
C LEU A 179 -4.44 3.99 17.22
N ALA A 180 -5.64 3.59 17.66
CA ALA A 180 -6.63 4.54 18.14
C ALA A 180 -6.15 5.26 19.41
N LEU A 181 -5.59 4.52 20.36
CA LEU A 181 -5.05 5.07 21.60
C LEU A 181 -3.94 6.08 21.34
N ALA A 182 -2.95 5.70 20.53
CA ALA A 182 -1.83 6.56 20.18
C ALA A 182 -2.26 7.84 19.48
N MET A 183 -3.15 7.74 18.50
CA MET A 183 -3.63 8.93 17.78
C MET A 183 -4.46 9.84 18.66
N ASN A 184 -5.28 9.31 19.55
CA ASN A 184 -6.04 10.12 20.51
C ASN A 184 -5.11 10.84 21.50
N GLU A 185 -4.06 10.19 21.98
CA GLU A 185 -3.05 10.82 22.87
C GLU A 185 -2.26 11.92 22.16
N LEU A 186 -1.91 11.71 20.91
CA LEU A 186 -1.18 12.70 20.09
C LEU A 186 -2.08 13.85 19.60
N GLY A 187 -3.41 13.69 19.62
CA GLY A 187 -4.35 14.66 19.04
C GLY A 187 -4.59 14.50 17.54
N GLY A 188 -4.10 13.41 16.94
CA GLY A 188 -4.40 13.01 15.57
C GLY A 188 -5.67 12.14 15.50
N LYS A 189 -5.91 11.49 14.36
CA LYS A 189 -7.13 10.71 14.12
C LYS A 189 -6.82 9.31 13.66
N SER A 190 -7.38 8.29 14.30
CA SER A 190 -7.36 6.92 13.78
C SER A 190 -8.62 6.62 12.97
N ASN A 191 -8.48 5.73 12.00
CA ASN A 191 -9.55 5.33 11.08
C ASN A 191 -9.87 3.84 11.28
N THR A 192 -11.15 3.52 11.44
CA THR A 192 -11.61 2.14 11.66
C THR A 192 -11.38 1.21 10.47
N GLY A 193 -11.20 1.76 9.26
CA GLY A 193 -11.45 0.97 8.05
C GLY A 193 -12.92 0.50 7.98
N GLU A 194 -13.22 -0.42 7.08
CA GLU A 194 -14.58 -0.88 6.79
C GLU A 194 -15.05 -2.09 7.62
N GLY A 195 -14.32 -2.46 8.67
CA GLY A 195 -14.59 -3.66 9.47
C GLY A 195 -15.45 -3.45 10.72
N GLY A 196 -15.96 -2.26 10.93
CA GLY A 196 -16.64 -1.90 12.18
C GLY A 196 -15.69 -1.61 13.33
N GLU A 197 -16.25 -1.42 14.51
CA GLU A 197 -15.51 -1.19 15.75
C GLU A 197 -16.33 -1.72 16.94
N ASP A 198 -15.66 -2.38 17.87
CA ASP A 198 -16.34 -2.89 19.08
C ASP A 198 -16.90 -1.72 19.91
N PRO A 199 -18.22 -1.71 20.22
CA PRO A 199 -18.84 -0.67 21.03
C PRO A 199 -18.24 -0.48 22.42
N ILE A 200 -17.53 -1.48 22.96
CA ILE A 200 -16.83 -1.33 24.24
C ILE A 200 -15.77 -0.22 24.19
N ARG A 201 -15.22 0.04 23.01
CA ARG A 201 -14.21 1.07 22.76
C ARG A 201 -14.75 2.50 22.80
N PHE A 202 -16.09 2.66 22.73
CA PHE A 202 -16.76 3.98 22.80
C PHE A 202 -16.76 4.54 24.22
N LYS A 203 -16.48 3.67 25.22
CA LYS A 203 -16.36 4.10 26.61
C LYS A 203 -14.89 4.42 26.93
N PRO A 204 -14.62 5.54 27.62
CA PRO A 204 -13.28 5.83 28.10
C PRO A 204 -12.74 4.73 29.02
N LEU A 205 -11.43 4.56 29.01
CA LEU A 205 -10.73 3.72 29.97
C LEU A 205 -10.80 4.35 31.38
N LYS A 206 -10.44 3.58 32.41
CA LYS A 206 -10.43 4.06 33.80
C LYS A 206 -9.51 5.26 34.03
N ASP A 207 -8.47 5.39 33.23
CA ASP A 207 -7.51 6.50 33.25
C ASP A 207 -7.90 7.69 32.35
N GLY A 208 -9.09 7.66 31.78
CA GLY A 208 -9.62 8.71 30.92
C GLY A 208 -9.19 8.62 29.44
N ARG A 209 -8.24 7.73 29.10
CA ARG A 209 -7.83 7.53 27.70
C ARG A 209 -8.95 6.85 26.87
N SER A 210 -8.90 7.02 25.57
CA SER A 210 -9.91 6.46 24.66
C SER A 210 -9.28 5.57 23.59
N LYS A 211 -9.89 4.40 23.39
CA LYS A 211 -9.58 3.49 22.28
C LYS A 211 -10.51 3.69 21.09
N ARG A 212 -11.40 4.65 21.14
CA ARG A 212 -12.34 4.97 20.08
C ARG A 212 -11.61 5.60 18.89
N SER A 213 -11.82 5.05 17.69
CA SER A 213 -11.31 5.69 16.48
C SER A 213 -12.14 6.93 16.13
N ALA A 214 -11.46 8.03 15.83
CA ALA A 214 -12.09 9.29 15.48
C ALA A 214 -12.82 9.22 14.14
N ILE A 215 -12.23 8.56 13.15
CA ILE A 215 -12.80 8.40 11.82
C ILE A 215 -13.48 7.04 11.70
N LYS A 216 -14.75 7.03 11.32
CA LYS A 216 -15.52 5.83 11.00
C LYS A 216 -15.69 5.71 9.49
N GLN A 217 -15.17 4.62 8.91
CA GLN A 217 -15.33 4.39 7.48
C GLN A 217 -16.60 3.62 7.17
N VAL A 218 -17.27 4.03 6.10
CA VAL A 218 -18.50 3.39 5.58
C VAL A 218 -18.29 3.06 4.11
N ALA A 219 -18.26 1.77 3.77
CA ALA A 219 -18.10 1.30 2.40
C ALA A 219 -19.45 0.96 1.75
N SER A 220 -20.21 0.05 2.35
CA SER A 220 -21.45 -0.47 1.77
C SER A 220 -22.63 -0.51 2.76
N GLY A 221 -22.50 0.14 3.90
CA GLY A 221 -23.51 0.07 4.97
C GLY A 221 -23.61 -1.30 5.66
N ARG A 222 -22.59 -2.15 5.44
CA ARG A 222 -22.43 -3.47 6.05
C ARG A 222 -21.26 -3.47 7.04
N PHE A 223 -20.81 -4.63 7.46
CA PHE A 223 -19.59 -4.86 8.23
C PHE A 223 -19.53 -4.09 9.55
N GLY A 224 -20.63 -4.12 10.30
CA GLY A 224 -20.71 -3.49 11.62
C GLY A 224 -21.09 -2.01 11.61
N VAL A 225 -21.58 -1.48 10.50
CA VAL A 225 -22.12 -0.12 10.43
C VAL A 225 -23.49 -0.08 11.11
N THR A 226 -23.54 0.50 12.31
CA THR A 226 -24.77 0.72 13.09
C THR A 226 -24.90 2.21 13.40
N MET A 227 -26.09 2.64 13.83
CA MET A 227 -26.28 4.02 14.30
C MET A 227 -25.35 4.35 15.46
N TRP A 228 -25.12 3.39 16.36
CA TRP A 228 -24.19 3.57 17.46
C TRP A 228 -22.74 3.76 17.00
N TYR A 229 -22.30 2.98 16.00
CA TYR A 229 -21.02 3.17 15.35
C TYR A 229 -20.89 4.58 14.73
N LEU A 230 -21.90 5.01 13.96
CA LEU A 230 -21.87 6.30 13.27
C LEU A 230 -21.89 7.49 14.24
N THR A 231 -22.72 7.45 15.27
CA THR A 231 -22.84 8.54 16.25
C THR A 231 -21.63 8.69 17.17
N ASN A 232 -20.76 7.69 17.23
CA ASN A 232 -19.49 7.73 17.96
C ASN A 232 -18.31 8.13 17.10
N SER A 233 -18.51 8.74 15.94
CA SER A 233 -17.48 9.29 15.08
C SER A 233 -17.29 10.79 15.30
N ASP A 234 -16.09 11.26 15.09
CA ASP A 234 -15.78 12.68 14.89
C ASP A 234 -15.88 13.03 13.41
N GLU A 235 -15.54 12.05 12.55
CA GLU A 235 -15.64 12.16 11.09
C GLU A 235 -16.16 10.85 10.49
N LEU A 236 -16.96 10.97 9.45
CA LEU A 236 -17.39 9.85 8.62
C LEU A 236 -16.61 9.88 7.30
N GLN A 237 -16.02 8.74 6.95
CA GLN A 237 -15.33 8.59 5.68
C GLN A 237 -16.11 7.65 4.77
N ILE A 238 -16.58 8.15 3.64
CA ILE A 238 -17.22 7.35 2.61
C ILE A 238 -16.14 6.68 1.76
N LYS A 239 -16.14 5.35 1.72
CA LYS A 239 -15.25 4.57 0.86
C LYS A 239 -15.94 4.25 -0.45
N ILE A 240 -15.34 4.70 -1.55
CA ILE A 240 -15.82 4.37 -2.90
C ILE A 240 -15.34 2.97 -3.30
N ALA A 241 -16.09 2.30 -4.18
CA ALA A 241 -15.74 0.98 -4.70
C ALA A 241 -14.33 0.95 -5.29
N GLN A 242 -13.62 -0.14 -5.03
CA GLN A 242 -12.24 -0.33 -5.51
C GLN A 242 -12.27 -0.87 -6.95
N GLY A 243 -11.66 -0.15 -7.90
CA GLY A 243 -11.60 -0.57 -9.31
C GLY A 243 -10.86 -1.89 -9.53
N ALA A 244 -9.84 -2.19 -8.72
CA ALA A 244 -9.05 -3.42 -8.83
C ALA A 244 -9.80 -4.71 -8.44
N LYS A 245 -10.90 -4.61 -7.70
CA LYS A 245 -11.70 -5.76 -7.24
C LYS A 245 -13.19 -5.44 -7.22
N PRO A 246 -13.81 -5.22 -8.40
CA PRO A 246 -15.24 -4.97 -8.48
C PRO A 246 -16.04 -6.14 -7.93
N GLY A 247 -17.01 -5.86 -7.06
CA GLY A 247 -17.85 -6.87 -6.44
C GLY A 247 -17.22 -7.70 -5.30
N GLU A 248 -15.95 -7.49 -4.99
CA GLU A 248 -15.24 -8.20 -3.90
C GLU A 248 -14.98 -7.30 -2.68
N GLY A 249 -15.64 -6.18 -2.54
CA GLY A 249 -15.37 -5.18 -1.52
C GLY A 249 -15.44 -5.73 -0.09
N GLY A 250 -14.37 -5.54 0.68
CA GLY A 250 -14.34 -5.85 2.11
C GLY A 250 -14.29 -7.32 2.48
N GLU A 251 -14.06 -8.24 1.53
CA GLU A 251 -13.95 -9.66 1.83
C GLU A 251 -12.76 -9.96 2.75
N LEU A 252 -13.05 -10.66 3.82
CA LEU A 252 -12.07 -11.19 4.75
C LEU A 252 -12.07 -12.73 4.61
N PRO A 253 -10.90 -13.38 4.42
CA PRO A 253 -10.86 -14.85 4.34
C PRO A 253 -11.51 -15.50 5.56
N GLY A 254 -12.36 -16.49 5.36
CA GLY A 254 -13.15 -17.14 6.42
C GLY A 254 -12.31 -17.56 7.64
N LYS A 255 -11.08 -18.04 7.43
CA LYS A 255 -10.15 -18.39 8.52
C LYS A 255 -9.80 -17.23 9.47
N LYS A 256 -10.01 -15.98 9.05
CA LYS A 256 -9.80 -14.78 9.86
C LYS A 256 -11.10 -14.28 10.50
N VAL A 257 -12.25 -14.83 10.10
CA VAL A 257 -13.57 -14.47 10.65
C VAL A 257 -13.89 -15.39 11.81
N ASP A 258 -13.28 -15.11 12.96
CA ASP A 258 -13.63 -15.76 14.22
C ASP A 258 -14.98 -15.25 14.78
N GLN A 259 -15.42 -15.77 15.92
CA GLN A 259 -16.68 -15.38 16.55
C GLN A 259 -16.71 -13.89 16.93
N TYR A 260 -15.57 -13.33 17.35
CA TYR A 260 -15.46 -11.93 17.73
C TYR A 260 -15.56 -11.01 16.52
N ILE A 261 -14.80 -11.29 15.47
CA ILE A 261 -14.86 -10.52 14.22
C ILE A 261 -16.25 -10.63 13.57
N ALA A 262 -16.82 -11.85 13.53
CA ALA A 262 -18.16 -12.06 12.99
C ALA A 262 -19.22 -11.25 13.72
N LYS A 263 -19.17 -11.22 15.06
CA LYS A 263 -20.07 -10.42 15.88
C LYS A 263 -20.00 -8.92 15.53
N ILE A 264 -18.79 -8.37 15.43
CA ILE A 264 -18.60 -6.94 15.14
C ILE A 264 -19.02 -6.60 13.70
N ARG A 265 -18.70 -7.48 12.75
CA ARG A 265 -19.04 -7.29 11.34
C ARG A 265 -20.48 -7.64 10.99
N HIS A 266 -21.25 -8.20 11.93
CA HIS A 266 -22.59 -8.77 11.69
C HIS A 266 -22.57 -9.82 10.56
N SER A 267 -21.56 -10.71 10.60
CA SER A 267 -21.33 -11.79 9.63
C SER A 267 -21.33 -13.16 10.31
N THR A 268 -21.15 -14.22 9.52
CA THR A 268 -21.08 -15.58 10.03
C THR A 268 -19.63 -15.99 10.25
N PRO A 269 -19.26 -16.60 11.40
CA PRO A 269 -17.91 -17.11 11.63
C PRO A 269 -17.50 -18.12 10.56
N GLY A 270 -16.28 -18.00 10.06
CA GLY A 270 -15.71 -18.91 9.07
C GLY A 270 -16.14 -18.65 7.61
N VAL A 271 -16.96 -17.63 7.37
CA VAL A 271 -17.47 -17.30 6.04
C VAL A 271 -16.99 -15.93 5.59
#